data_8002c09701c288fc9f8a542329426272
#
_entry.id   8002c09701c288fc9f8a542329426272
#
_cell.length_a   1.000
_cell.length_b   1.000
_cell.length_c   1.000
_cell.angle_alpha   90.00
_cell.angle_beta   90.00
_cell.angle_gamma   90.00
#
_symmetry.space_group_name_H-M   'P 1'
#
loop_
_entity.id
_entity.type
_entity.pdbx_description
1 polymer ?
#
loop_
_entity_poly.entity_id
_entity_poly.type
_entity_poly.pdbx_seq_one_letter_code
_entity_poly.pdbx_strand_id
1 'polypeptide(L)'
;TFAGDCTLGTDINYENERSFNSRWQAEEGDATYFLRNVADLFGSDDLTVVNMEGALTEGGERADKKFAFRGKPEYAKILSSASVEAATLANNHSQDYGQTGYDDTIAALDAEGVQSFGYDRIAYLDVKGVKVALIGSYFPEDSAENTKEMTDNIAAARAEDAQLVIVYVHWGQEHEYDITEGQQTAGRAAIDAGADLVVGSHPHVVQGWEVYQGRYIVYSLGNFCFGGNTNPDDKDCLIFQQTFTV
;
A
#
# COMPACT_ATOMS: atom_id res chain seq x y z
N THR A 1 -3.81 2.40 11.78
CA THR A 1 -2.47 1.82 11.57
C THR A 1 -2.13 1.78 10.09
N PHE A 2 -0.85 2.01 9.74
CA PHE A 2 -0.34 1.96 8.37
C PHE A 2 0.95 1.16 8.36
N ALA A 3 1.07 0.23 7.42
CA ALA A 3 2.28 -0.53 7.17
C ALA A 3 2.68 -0.44 5.69
N GLY A 4 3.94 -0.72 5.38
CA GLY A 4 4.54 -0.48 4.09
C GLY A 4 4.21 -1.53 3.01
N ASP A 5 5.17 -1.77 2.15
CA ASP A 5 5.00 -2.56 0.94
C ASP A 5 4.77 -4.04 1.23
N CYS A 6 3.64 -4.56 0.75
CA CYS A 6 3.24 -5.94 0.79
C CYS A 6 3.31 -6.55 -0.62
N THR A 7 4.40 -7.23 -0.95
CA THR A 7 4.50 -8.04 -2.15
C THR A 7 4.22 -9.49 -1.76
N LEU A 8 2.94 -9.88 -1.81
CA LEU A 8 2.48 -11.22 -1.48
C LEU A 8 2.69 -12.16 -2.68
N GLY A 9 3.93 -12.41 -3.00
CA GLY A 9 4.30 -13.19 -4.18
C GLY A 9 5.76 -13.05 -4.53
N THR A 10 6.11 -13.49 -5.74
CA THR A 10 7.47 -13.47 -6.25
C THR A 10 7.42 -13.33 -7.77
N ASP A 11 8.48 -12.80 -8.39
CA ASP A 11 8.63 -12.88 -9.85
C ASP A 11 8.96 -14.33 -10.24
N ILE A 12 8.23 -14.88 -11.19
CA ILE A 12 8.40 -16.26 -11.66
C ILE A 12 9.80 -16.57 -12.18
N ASN A 13 10.53 -15.54 -12.65
CA ASN A 13 11.91 -15.69 -13.14
C ASN A 13 12.93 -15.83 -12.01
N TYR A 14 12.55 -15.49 -10.78
CA TYR A 14 13.42 -15.51 -9.60
C TYR A 14 12.92 -16.47 -8.52
N GLU A 15 11.95 -17.31 -8.85
CA GLU A 15 11.40 -18.30 -7.91
C GLU A 15 12.48 -19.32 -7.49
N ASN A 16 12.57 -19.58 -6.20
CA ASN A 16 13.52 -20.51 -5.59
C ASN A 16 12.99 -21.02 -4.25
N GLU A 17 13.76 -21.84 -3.56
CA GLU A 17 13.39 -22.43 -2.26
C GLU A 17 13.13 -21.40 -1.13
N ARG A 18 13.52 -20.14 -1.30
CA ARG A 18 13.31 -19.05 -0.32
C ARG A 18 12.23 -18.06 -0.76
N SER A 19 11.63 -18.29 -1.94
CA SER A 19 10.56 -17.42 -2.47
C SER A 19 9.32 -17.45 -1.58
N PHE A 20 8.47 -16.47 -1.75
CA PHE A 20 7.19 -16.35 -1.02
C PHE A 20 6.33 -17.60 -1.24
N ASN A 21 6.22 -18.07 -2.48
CA ASN A 21 5.45 -19.28 -2.81
C ASN A 21 6.00 -20.53 -2.11
N SER A 22 7.33 -20.67 -2.04
CA SER A 22 7.96 -21.80 -1.34
C SER A 22 7.70 -21.75 0.17
N ARG A 23 7.70 -20.55 0.76
CA ARG A 23 7.34 -20.37 2.16
C ARG A 23 5.86 -20.71 2.41
N TRP A 24 4.95 -20.23 1.56
CA TRP A 24 3.53 -20.60 1.66
C TRP A 24 3.30 -22.11 1.65
N GLN A 25 4.01 -22.82 0.78
CA GLN A 25 3.91 -24.28 0.72
C GLN A 25 4.50 -24.96 1.97
N ALA A 26 5.63 -24.46 2.48
CA ALA A 26 6.27 -24.98 3.68
C ALA A 26 5.42 -24.81 4.95
N GLU A 27 4.61 -23.76 4.98
CA GLU A 27 3.64 -23.49 6.07
C GLU A 27 2.25 -24.09 5.77
N GLU A 28 2.15 -25.02 4.82
CA GLU A 28 0.92 -25.77 4.46
C GLU A 28 -0.27 -24.83 4.13
N GLY A 29 0.01 -23.62 3.62
CA GLY A 29 -1.02 -22.64 3.28
C GLY A 29 -1.60 -21.89 4.49
N ASP A 30 -0.91 -21.90 5.64
CA ASP A 30 -1.31 -21.12 6.80
C ASP A 30 -1.12 -19.62 6.57
N ALA A 31 -2.21 -18.94 6.22
CA ALA A 31 -2.21 -17.51 5.97
C ALA A 31 -1.80 -16.68 7.21
N THR A 32 -2.04 -17.19 8.42
CA THR A 32 -1.73 -16.48 9.65
C THR A 32 -0.23 -16.38 9.92
N TYR A 33 0.57 -17.26 9.30
CA TYR A 33 2.01 -17.31 9.50
C TYR A 33 2.70 -15.97 9.23
N PHE A 34 2.35 -15.30 8.13
CA PHE A 34 3.10 -14.17 7.60
C PHE A 34 3.01 -12.92 8.48
N LEU A 35 1.83 -12.64 9.04
CA LEU A 35 1.57 -11.44 9.84
C LEU A 35 1.29 -11.73 11.32
N ARG A 36 1.51 -12.96 11.79
CA ARG A 36 1.20 -13.40 13.17
C ARG A 36 1.82 -12.53 14.26
N ASN A 37 2.99 -11.92 13.99
CA ASN A 37 3.70 -11.10 14.99
C ASN A 37 3.09 -9.71 15.16
N VAL A 38 2.21 -9.29 14.28
CA VAL A 38 1.56 -7.98 14.27
C VAL A 38 0.03 -8.08 14.32
N ALA A 39 -0.52 -9.29 14.23
CA ALA A 39 -1.97 -9.51 14.20
C ALA A 39 -2.69 -8.93 15.42
N ASP A 40 -2.13 -9.05 16.63
CA ASP A 40 -2.69 -8.46 17.84
C ASP A 40 -2.65 -6.91 17.79
N LEU A 41 -1.61 -6.34 17.19
CA LEU A 41 -1.48 -4.89 17.02
C LEU A 41 -2.55 -4.36 16.07
N PHE A 42 -2.70 -5.00 14.90
CA PHE A 42 -3.68 -4.62 13.88
C PHE A 42 -5.13 -4.89 14.36
N GLY A 43 -5.36 -6.02 15.01
CA GLY A 43 -6.67 -6.35 15.56
C GLY A 43 -7.10 -5.47 16.75
N SER A 44 -6.22 -4.64 17.29
CA SER A 44 -6.53 -3.71 18.39
C SER A 44 -6.82 -2.29 17.94
N ASP A 45 -6.59 -1.97 16.68
CA ASP A 45 -6.89 -0.66 16.10
C ASP A 45 -8.27 -0.62 15.42
N ASP A 46 -8.59 0.48 14.77
CA ASP A 46 -9.88 0.68 14.12
C ASP A 46 -9.79 0.56 12.60
N LEU A 47 -8.58 0.63 12.05
CA LEU A 47 -8.31 0.56 10.62
C LEU A 47 -6.81 0.33 10.37
N THR A 48 -6.47 -0.75 9.70
CA THR A 48 -5.12 -1.01 9.19
C THR A 48 -5.10 -0.95 7.66
N VAL A 49 -4.13 -0.20 7.13
CA VAL A 49 -3.95 0.05 5.69
C VAL A 49 -2.53 -0.33 5.27
N VAL A 50 -2.39 -1.01 4.12
CA VAL A 50 -1.11 -1.41 3.53
C VAL A 50 -1.01 -1.02 2.05
N ASN A 51 0.18 -1.10 1.47
CA ASN A 51 0.35 -1.07 0.01
C ASN A 51 0.45 -2.51 -0.52
N MET A 52 -0.52 -2.94 -1.33
CA MET A 52 -0.46 -4.23 -2.05
C MET A 52 0.33 -4.03 -3.35
N GLU A 53 1.61 -4.38 -3.31
CA GLU A 53 2.57 -4.18 -4.40
C GLU A 53 2.83 -5.47 -5.16
N GLY A 54 2.02 -5.70 -6.19
CA GLY A 54 2.04 -6.91 -7.02
C GLY A 54 0.64 -7.38 -7.38
N ALA A 55 0.55 -8.36 -8.25
CA ALA A 55 -0.71 -8.94 -8.69
C ALA A 55 -1.05 -10.23 -7.92
N LEU A 56 -2.30 -10.38 -7.50
CA LEU A 56 -2.87 -11.62 -6.96
C LEU A 56 -3.70 -12.30 -8.04
N THR A 57 -3.07 -13.10 -8.89
CA THR A 57 -3.70 -13.69 -10.08
C THR A 57 -3.06 -15.00 -10.50
N GLU A 58 -3.83 -15.87 -11.15
CA GLU A 58 -3.33 -17.01 -11.92
C GLU A 58 -3.31 -16.72 -13.42
N GLY A 59 -3.87 -15.58 -13.86
CA GLY A 59 -4.00 -15.17 -15.25
C GLY A 59 -3.08 -14.01 -15.65
N GLY A 60 -3.37 -13.41 -16.82
CA GLY A 60 -2.63 -12.29 -17.37
C GLY A 60 -1.28 -12.66 -17.98
N GLU A 61 -0.72 -11.71 -18.71
CA GLU A 61 0.63 -11.82 -19.27
C GLU A 61 1.60 -11.03 -18.42
N ARG A 62 2.76 -11.64 -18.08
CA ARG A 62 3.82 -10.98 -17.36
C ARG A 62 4.33 -9.78 -18.15
N ALA A 63 4.37 -8.61 -17.54
CA ALA A 63 4.92 -7.40 -18.15
C ALA A 63 6.41 -7.60 -18.50
N ASP A 64 6.83 -7.00 -19.62
CA ASP A 64 8.25 -7.00 -20.04
C ASP A 64 9.02 -5.94 -19.24
N LYS A 65 9.32 -6.28 -18.00
CA LYS A 65 10.12 -5.46 -17.07
C LYS A 65 11.00 -6.35 -16.22
N LYS A 66 11.99 -5.76 -15.57
CA LYS A 66 13.00 -6.48 -14.79
C LYS A 66 12.36 -7.36 -13.71
N PHE A 67 11.44 -6.80 -12.95
CA PHE A 67 10.70 -7.50 -11.92
C PHE A 67 9.20 -7.35 -12.17
N ALA A 68 8.45 -8.47 -12.14
CA ALA A 68 7.01 -8.50 -12.21
C ALA A 68 6.47 -9.51 -11.20
N PHE A 69 5.79 -9.01 -10.17
CA PHE A 69 5.41 -9.79 -9.00
C PHE A 69 4.03 -10.41 -9.14
N ARG A 70 3.94 -11.70 -8.78
CA ARG A 70 2.69 -12.44 -8.76
C ARG A 70 2.58 -13.35 -7.56
N GLY A 71 1.46 -13.25 -6.87
CA GLY A 71 0.98 -14.21 -5.90
C GLY A 71 -0.32 -14.87 -6.35
N LYS A 72 -0.75 -15.89 -5.66
CA LYS A 72 -2.05 -16.51 -5.90
C LYS A 72 -3.17 -15.67 -5.30
N PRO A 73 -4.40 -15.70 -5.85
CA PRO A 73 -5.55 -14.99 -5.27
C PRO A 73 -5.79 -15.32 -3.79
N GLU A 74 -5.58 -16.58 -3.38
CA GLU A 74 -5.73 -17.03 -1.99
C GLU A 74 -4.81 -16.32 -0.99
N TYR A 75 -3.74 -15.62 -1.45
CA TYR A 75 -2.83 -14.88 -0.57
C TYR A 75 -3.45 -13.61 0.00
N ALA A 76 -4.55 -13.11 -0.58
CA ALA A 76 -5.33 -12.03 0.02
C ALA A 76 -5.76 -12.35 1.46
N LYS A 77 -5.96 -13.64 1.78
CA LYS A 77 -6.28 -14.13 3.11
C LYS A 77 -5.20 -13.82 4.16
N ILE A 78 -3.95 -13.60 3.74
CA ILE A 78 -2.86 -13.18 4.65
C ILE A 78 -3.22 -11.84 5.29
N LEU A 79 -3.77 -10.91 4.51
CA LEU A 79 -4.15 -9.59 4.99
C LEU A 79 -5.37 -9.67 5.93
N SER A 80 -6.43 -10.34 5.49
CA SER A 80 -7.66 -10.45 6.28
C SER A 80 -7.44 -11.22 7.60
N SER A 81 -6.57 -12.23 7.61
CA SER A 81 -6.25 -13.01 8.82
C SER A 81 -5.53 -12.18 9.90
N ALA A 82 -4.99 -11.02 9.55
CA ALA A 82 -4.30 -10.12 10.45
C ALA A 82 -5.05 -8.79 10.66
N SER A 83 -6.34 -8.72 10.37
CA SER A 83 -7.15 -7.49 10.47
C SER A 83 -6.60 -6.32 9.66
N VAL A 84 -6.22 -6.55 8.40
CA VAL A 84 -5.97 -5.49 7.44
C VAL A 84 -7.28 -5.22 6.71
N GLU A 85 -7.81 -3.99 6.83
CA GLU A 85 -9.11 -3.61 6.26
C GLU A 85 -9.00 -3.01 4.87
N ALA A 86 -7.84 -2.41 4.52
CA ALA A 86 -7.70 -1.78 3.22
C ALA A 86 -6.28 -1.90 2.64
N ALA A 87 -6.20 -1.93 1.31
CA ALA A 87 -4.94 -1.99 0.57
C ALA A 87 -4.96 -1.06 -0.64
N THR A 88 -3.94 -0.19 -0.76
CA THR A 88 -3.75 0.59 -1.98
C THR A 88 -3.18 -0.26 -3.10
N LEU A 89 -3.67 -0.04 -4.32
CA LEU A 89 -3.16 -0.63 -5.55
C LEU A 89 -2.45 0.40 -6.45
N ALA A 90 -2.31 1.65 -5.98
CA ALA A 90 -1.64 2.69 -6.75
C ALA A 90 -0.11 2.58 -6.60
N ASN A 91 0.51 1.70 -7.40
CA ASN A 91 1.95 1.46 -7.40
C ASN A 91 2.44 0.95 -8.76
N ASN A 92 3.76 0.83 -8.94
CA ASN A 92 4.40 0.38 -10.17
C ASN A 92 4.24 -1.11 -10.48
N HIS A 93 3.72 -1.92 -9.54
CA HIS A 93 3.56 -3.37 -9.68
C HIS A 93 2.10 -3.85 -9.76
N SER A 94 1.13 -2.96 -9.66
CA SER A 94 -0.29 -3.31 -9.71
C SER A 94 -0.72 -3.94 -11.05
N GLN A 95 -0.05 -3.59 -12.15
CA GLN A 95 -0.34 -4.12 -13.49
C GLN A 95 0.79 -5.01 -14.04
N ASP A 96 1.54 -5.67 -13.19
CA ASP A 96 2.60 -6.60 -13.61
C ASP A 96 2.10 -7.76 -14.47
N TYR A 97 0.81 -8.06 -14.40
CA TYR A 97 0.10 -9.05 -15.21
C TYR A 97 -1.07 -8.42 -15.98
N GLY A 98 -0.90 -7.15 -16.36
CA GLY A 98 -1.88 -6.37 -17.13
C GLY A 98 -3.20 -6.15 -16.40
N GLN A 99 -4.22 -5.75 -17.15
CA GLN A 99 -5.55 -5.48 -16.59
C GLN A 99 -6.17 -6.71 -15.92
N THR A 100 -5.95 -7.91 -16.48
CA THR A 100 -6.42 -9.16 -15.88
C THR A 100 -5.86 -9.35 -14.48
N GLY A 101 -4.55 -9.16 -14.29
CA GLY A 101 -3.91 -9.27 -12.97
C GLY A 101 -4.42 -8.23 -12.00
N TYR A 102 -4.68 -7.01 -12.46
CA TYR A 102 -5.25 -5.93 -11.65
C TYR A 102 -6.68 -6.25 -11.19
N ASP A 103 -7.55 -6.68 -12.12
CA ASP A 103 -8.95 -7.03 -11.82
C ASP A 103 -9.05 -8.25 -10.88
N ASP A 104 -8.22 -9.28 -11.12
CA ASP A 104 -8.14 -10.46 -10.26
C ASP A 104 -7.68 -10.08 -8.84
N THR A 105 -6.74 -9.14 -8.70
CA THR A 105 -6.27 -8.65 -7.40
C THR A 105 -7.38 -7.96 -6.63
N ILE A 106 -8.16 -7.11 -7.30
CA ILE A 106 -9.34 -6.48 -6.71
C ILE A 106 -10.33 -7.54 -6.22
N ALA A 107 -10.65 -8.51 -7.09
CA ALA A 107 -11.59 -9.57 -6.76
C ALA A 107 -11.11 -10.45 -5.58
N ALA A 108 -9.81 -10.72 -5.51
CA ALA A 108 -9.22 -11.49 -4.41
C ALA A 108 -9.30 -10.74 -3.07
N LEU A 109 -9.00 -9.44 -3.07
CA LEU A 109 -9.12 -8.58 -1.89
C LEU A 109 -10.57 -8.44 -1.44
N ASP A 110 -11.48 -8.18 -2.38
CA ASP A 110 -12.92 -8.04 -2.10
C ASP A 110 -13.50 -9.35 -1.50
N ALA A 111 -13.06 -10.53 -1.99
CA ALA A 111 -13.49 -11.83 -1.46
C ALA A 111 -13.08 -12.05 0.01
N GLU A 112 -12.00 -11.43 0.44
CA GLU A 112 -11.50 -11.48 1.82
C GLU A 112 -11.95 -10.27 2.66
N GLY A 113 -12.79 -9.38 2.10
CA GLY A 113 -13.29 -8.19 2.79
C GLY A 113 -12.25 -7.07 2.94
N VAL A 114 -11.15 -7.14 2.22
CA VAL A 114 -10.11 -6.09 2.21
C VAL A 114 -10.47 -5.07 1.13
N GLN A 115 -10.74 -3.83 1.55
CA GLN A 115 -11.14 -2.76 0.64
C GLN A 115 -9.97 -2.29 -0.21
N SER A 116 -10.03 -2.50 -1.53
CA SER A 116 -9.00 -1.99 -2.46
C SER A 116 -9.29 -0.53 -2.85
N PHE A 117 -8.23 0.26 -3.03
CA PHE A 117 -8.30 1.65 -3.49
C PHE A 117 -7.04 2.04 -4.26
N GLY A 118 -7.08 3.19 -4.93
CA GLY A 118 -5.93 3.74 -5.67
C GLY A 118 -6.31 4.20 -7.07
N TYR A 119 -5.52 5.09 -7.64
CA TYR A 119 -5.80 5.82 -8.86
C TYR A 119 -7.12 6.61 -8.74
N ASP A 120 -8.08 6.40 -9.62
CA ASP A 120 -9.43 7.02 -9.59
C ASP A 120 -10.40 6.36 -8.60
N ARG A 121 -9.98 5.26 -7.96
CA ARG A 121 -10.80 4.51 -6.99
C ARG A 121 -10.56 5.02 -5.57
N ILE A 122 -11.44 5.87 -5.06
CA ILE A 122 -11.46 6.30 -3.66
C ILE A 122 -12.25 5.27 -2.84
N ALA A 123 -11.68 4.77 -1.73
CA ALA A 123 -12.44 3.95 -0.79
C ALA A 123 -13.05 4.83 0.31
N TYR A 124 -14.32 4.57 0.62
CA TYR A 124 -15.02 5.21 1.72
C TYR A 124 -15.41 4.16 2.76
N LEU A 125 -14.94 4.34 3.99
CA LEU A 125 -15.23 3.45 5.11
C LEU A 125 -15.94 4.22 6.22
N ASP A 126 -16.87 3.53 6.90
CA ASP A 126 -17.38 4.00 8.17
C ASP A 126 -16.53 3.39 9.29
N VAL A 127 -15.78 4.21 9.99
CA VAL A 127 -14.95 3.79 11.11
C VAL A 127 -15.53 4.42 12.38
N LYS A 128 -16.31 3.67 13.14
CA LYS A 128 -16.99 4.14 14.35
C LYS A 128 -17.85 5.38 14.15
N GLY A 129 -18.53 5.47 13.02
CA GLY A 129 -19.39 6.60 12.66
C GLY A 129 -18.65 7.79 12.03
N VAL A 130 -17.36 7.65 11.77
CA VAL A 130 -16.55 8.64 11.02
C VAL A 130 -16.39 8.17 9.57
N LYS A 131 -16.82 8.98 8.62
CA LYS A 131 -16.61 8.71 7.19
C LYS A 131 -15.16 9.01 6.83
N VAL A 132 -14.39 7.95 6.60
CA VAL A 132 -12.98 7.98 6.20
C VAL A 132 -12.87 7.76 4.71
N ALA A 133 -12.14 8.64 4.00
CA ALA A 133 -11.76 8.45 2.61
C ALA A 133 -10.29 8.04 2.53
N LEU A 134 -10.01 6.95 1.80
CA LEU A 134 -8.66 6.49 1.47
C LEU A 134 -8.41 6.76 -0.01
N ILE A 135 -7.32 7.48 -0.31
CA ILE A 135 -6.88 7.86 -1.65
C ILE A 135 -5.50 7.27 -1.88
N GLY A 136 -5.35 6.47 -2.93
CA GLY A 136 -4.06 5.93 -3.36
C GLY A 136 -3.55 6.67 -4.57
N SER A 137 -2.29 7.11 -4.56
CA SER A 137 -1.65 7.80 -5.67
C SER A 137 -0.30 7.19 -6.00
N TYR A 138 0.03 7.13 -7.28
CA TYR A 138 1.32 6.65 -7.77
C TYR A 138 2.03 7.75 -8.56
N PHE A 139 3.28 8.02 -8.18
CA PHE A 139 4.15 9.01 -8.79
C PHE A 139 5.37 8.29 -9.39
N PRO A 140 5.31 7.84 -10.66
CA PRO A 140 6.46 7.24 -11.34
C PRO A 140 7.61 8.21 -11.49
N GLU A 141 7.30 9.49 -11.49
CA GLU A 141 8.20 10.63 -11.49
C GLU A 141 7.49 11.84 -10.85
N ASP A 142 8.27 12.80 -10.40
CA ASP A 142 7.72 14.05 -9.86
C ASP A 142 7.03 14.85 -10.97
N SER A 143 5.69 14.81 -11.02
CA SER A 143 4.92 15.50 -12.03
C SER A 143 3.79 16.35 -11.45
N ALA A 144 3.52 17.47 -12.11
CA ALA A 144 2.39 18.33 -11.76
C ALA A 144 1.04 17.65 -12.07
N GLU A 145 1.01 16.72 -13.03
CA GLU A 145 -0.19 15.98 -13.39
C GLU A 145 -0.60 15.02 -12.28
N ASN A 146 0.34 14.22 -11.76
CA ASN A 146 0.09 13.29 -10.64
C ASN A 146 -0.32 14.05 -9.38
N THR A 147 0.33 15.20 -9.11
CA THR A 147 -0.06 16.07 -7.99
C THR A 147 -1.48 16.58 -8.15
N LYS A 148 -1.85 16.98 -9.38
CA LYS A 148 -3.21 17.45 -9.68
C LYS A 148 -4.25 16.35 -9.49
N GLU A 149 -4.02 15.15 -10.02
CA GLU A 149 -4.92 14.01 -9.84
C GLU A 149 -5.16 13.70 -8.36
N MET A 150 -4.09 13.63 -7.58
CA MET A 150 -4.18 13.42 -6.13
C MET A 150 -5.00 14.50 -5.44
N THR A 151 -4.77 15.78 -5.75
CA THR A 151 -5.50 16.90 -5.15
C THR A 151 -6.96 16.97 -5.58
N ASP A 152 -7.27 16.59 -6.83
CA ASP A 152 -8.64 16.47 -7.32
C ASP A 152 -9.40 15.37 -6.57
N ASN A 153 -8.77 14.21 -6.33
CA ASN A 153 -9.35 13.13 -5.55
C ASN A 153 -9.60 13.54 -4.08
N ILE A 154 -8.69 14.32 -3.47
CA ILE A 154 -8.90 14.88 -2.12
C ILE A 154 -10.12 15.82 -2.11
N ALA A 155 -10.23 16.71 -3.10
CA ALA A 155 -11.37 17.60 -3.21
C ALA A 155 -12.68 16.84 -3.43
N ALA A 156 -12.67 15.77 -4.26
CA ALA A 156 -13.82 14.91 -4.45
C ALA A 156 -14.23 14.20 -3.16
N ALA A 157 -13.27 13.67 -2.40
CA ALA A 157 -13.55 13.03 -1.10
C ALA A 157 -14.18 14.01 -0.10
N ARG A 158 -13.71 15.25 -0.05
CA ARG A 158 -14.31 16.29 0.79
C ARG A 158 -15.70 16.70 0.34
N ALA A 159 -15.94 16.75 -0.97
CA ALA A 159 -17.26 17.03 -1.55
C ALA A 159 -18.30 15.92 -1.24
N GLU A 160 -17.83 14.71 -0.98
CA GLU A 160 -18.62 13.57 -0.51
C GLU A 160 -18.73 13.51 1.03
N ASP A 161 -18.47 14.61 1.74
CA ASP A 161 -18.56 14.75 3.19
C ASP A 161 -17.63 13.79 3.97
N ALA A 162 -16.46 13.40 3.41
CA ALA A 162 -15.45 12.65 4.17
C ALA A 162 -14.93 13.51 5.33
N GLN A 163 -15.06 13.01 6.55
CA GLN A 163 -14.62 13.68 7.77
C GLN A 163 -13.10 13.53 7.97
N LEU A 164 -12.55 12.40 7.52
CA LEU A 164 -11.12 12.10 7.54
C LEU A 164 -10.69 11.71 6.12
N VAL A 165 -9.66 12.35 5.60
CA VAL A 165 -9.07 12.06 4.28
C VAL A 165 -7.61 11.67 4.46
N ILE A 166 -7.28 10.43 4.08
CA ILE A 166 -5.95 9.84 4.18
C ILE A 166 -5.45 9.55 2.78
N VAL A 167 -4.23 10.00 2.49
CA VAL A 167 -3.58 9.74 1.21
C VAL A 167 -2.44 8.75 1.41
N TYR A 168 -2.45 7.65 0.67
CA TYR A 168 -1.36 6.69 0.60
C TYR A 168 -0.66 6.85 -0.76
N VAL A 169 0.64 7.23 -0.75
CA VAL A 169 1.38 7.59 -1.96
C VAL A 169 2.54 6.63 -2.21
N HIS A 170 2.68 6.15 -3.42
CA HIS A 170 3.83 5.37 -3.89
C HIS A 170 4.73 6.26 -4.74
N TRP A 171 5.88 6.69 -4.20
CA TRP A 171 6.70 7.77 -4.73
C TRP A 171 8.19 7.69 -4.36
N GLY A 172 9.00 8.63 -4.87
CA GLY A 172 10.41 8.75 -4.53
C GLY A 172 11.30 7.82 -5.35
N GLN A 173 12.47 7.49 -4.83
CA GLN A 173 13.47 6.65 -5.50
C GLN A 173 13.78 5.42 -4.66
N GLU A 174 13.88 4.26 -5.31
CA GLU A 174 14.24 3.00 -4.65
C GLU A 174 15.62 3.11 -3.99
N HIS A 175 15.71 2.62 -2.75
CA HIS A 175 16.91 2.55 -1.92
C HIS A 175 17.53 3.89 -1.50
N GLU A 176 16.81 5.00 -1.70
CA GLU A 176 17.24 6.32 -1.25
C GLU A 176 16.61 6.67 0.10
N TYR A 177 17.46 6.99 1.09
CA TYR A 177 17.01 7.38 2.44
C TYR A 177 16.63 8.85 2.52
N ASP A 178 17.21 9.68 1.66
CA ASP A 178 16.92 11.11 1.61
C ASP A 178 15.59 11.36 0.91
N ILE A 179 14.77 12.23 1.52
CA ILE A 179 13.48 12.64 0.99
C ILE A 179 13.72 13.59 -0.18
N THR A 180 13.14 13.29 -1.34
CA THR A 180 13.26 14.15 -2.52
C THR A 180 12.45 15.45 -2.39
N GLU A 181 12.83 16.47 -3.14
CA GLU A 181 12.06 17.73 -3.21
C GLU A 181 10.64 17.49 -3.76
N GLY A 182 10.51 16.53 -4.69
CA GLY A 182 9.22 16.13 -5.26
C GLY A 182 8.30 15.52 -4.23
N GLN A 183 8.80 14.58 -3.41
CA GLN A 183 8.02 14.01 -2.30
C GLN A 183 7.54 15.11 -1.33
N GLN A 184 8.42 16.05 -0.94
CA GLN A 184 8.04 17.15 -0.05
C GLN A 184 6.97 18.04 -0.67
N THR A 185 7.14 18.40 -1.94
CA THR A 185 6.19 19.27 -2.66
C THR A 185 4.83 18.61 -2.78
N ALA A 186 4.78 17.35 -3.23
CA ALA A 186 3.53 16.60 -3.40
C ALA A 186 2.84 16.32 -2.06
N GLY A 187 3.59 15.94 -1.02
CA GLY A 187 3.04 15.69 0.31
C GLY A 187 2.40 16.94 0.94
N ARG A 188 3.07 18.09 0.80
CA ARG A 188 2.52 19.36 1.28
C ARG A 188 1.31 19.82 0.46
N ALA A 189 1.32 19.60 -0.87
CA ALA A 189 0.18 19.88 -1.71
C ALA A 189 -1.05 19.03 -1.34
N ALA A 190 -0.87 17.78 -0.93
CA ALA A 190 -1.95 16.95 -0.42
C ALA A 190 -2.58 17.53 0.85
N ILE A 191 -1.75 18.00 1.81
CA ILE A 191 -2.24 18.65 3.03
C ILE A 191 -2.95 19.96 2.70
N ASP A 192 -2.38 20.78 1.81
CA ASP A 192 -2.99 22.04 1.36
C ASP A 192 -4.36 21.82 0.68
N ALA A 193 -4.51 20.70 -0.04
CA ALA A 193 -5.79 20.29 -0.65
C ALA A 193 -6.80 19.73 0.36
N GLY A 194 -6.37 19.47 1.59
CA GLY A 194 -7.27 19.04 2.67
C GLY A 194 -7.08 17.60 3.15
N ALA A 195 -5.98 16.92 2.85
CA ALA A 195 -5.65 15.63 3.47
C ALA A 195 -5.33 15.83 4.97
N ASP A 196 -5.70 14.84 5.79
CA ASP A 196 -5.44 14.81 7.23
C ASP A 196 -4.17 14.04 7.57
N LEU A 197 -3.75 13.17 6.67
CA LEU A 197 -2.54 12.36 6.78
C LEU A 197 -2.06 11.97 5.39
N VAL A 198 -0.74 12.00 5.20
CA VAL A 198 -0.08 11.43 4.02
C VAL A 198 0.88 10.34 4.49
N VAL A 199 0.80 9.16 3.86
CA VAL A 199 1.68 8.02 4.12
C VAL A 199 2.30 7.57 2.81
N GLY A 200 3.61 7.35 2.79
CA GLY A 200 4.36 7.00 1.60
C GLY A 200 4.96 5.60 1.63
N SER A 201 5.22 5.09 0.43
CA SER A 201 5.91 3.83 0.13
C SER A 201 6.69 3.94 -1.18
N HIS A 202 7.30 2.88 -1.66
CA HIS A 202 8.14 2.74 -2.86
C HIS A 202 9.66 2.78 -2.61
N PRO A 203 10.26 3.64 -1.76
CA PRO A 203 11.71 3.62 -1.59
C PRO A 203 12.27 2.29 -1.07
N HIS A 204 11.44 1.37 -0.58
CA HIS A 204 11.82 0.09 0.02
C HIS A 204 12.79 0.21 1.21
N VAL A 205 12.95 1.42 1.71
CA VAL A 205 13.67 1.78 2.94
C VAL A 205 12.80 2.74 3.75
N VAL A 206 13.01 2.78 5.06
CA VAL A 206 12.29 3.75 5.91
C VAL A 206 12.87 5.14 5.68
N GLN A 207 12.01 6.08 5.30
CA GLN A 207 12.33 7.52 5.28
C GLN A 207 11.69 8.23 6.46
N GLY A 208 12.10 9.47 6.71
CA GLY A 208 11.60 10.28 7.80
C GLY A 208 10.14 10.75 7.62
N TRP A 209 9.74 11.64 8.51
CA TRP A 209 8.44 12.31 8.44
C TRP A 209 8.59 13.80 8.74
N GLU A 210 7.58 14.59 8.37
CA GLU A 210 7.44 15.96 8.82
C GLU A 210 6.03 16.23 9.37
N VAL A 211 5.91 17.32 10.12
CA VAL A 211 4.63 17.89 10.49
C VAL A 211 4.44 19.19 9.72
N TYR A 212 3.48 19.19 8.80
CA TYR A 212 3.14 20.36 7.99
C TYR A 212 1.71 20.78 8.29
N GLN A 213 1.52 22.04 8.69
CA GLN A 213 0.22 22.59 9.12
C GLN A 213 -0.49 21.70 10.20
N GLY A 214 0.31 21.13 11.12
CA GLY A 214 -0.22 20.28 12.19
C GLY A 214 -0.62 18.85 11.78
N ARG A 215 -0.29 18.43 10.55
CA ARG A 215 -0.58 17.09 10.01
C ARG A 215 0.70 16.37 9.64
N TYR A 216 0.69 15.05 9.79
CA TYR A 216 1.86 14.22 9.46
C TYR A 216 1.93 13.93 7.96
N ILE A 217 3.16 13.98 7.43
CA ILE A 217 3.57 13.41 6.15
C ILE A 217 4.67 12.41 6.47
N VAL A 218 4.39 11.11 6.33
CA VAL A 218 5.34 10.02 6.55
C VAL A 218 5.82 9.56 5.18
N TYR A 219 7.10 9.72 4.87
CA TYR A 219 7.58 9.64 3.49
C TYR A 219 7.78 8.22 2.98
N SER A 220 8.22 7.28 3.82
CA SER A 220 8.24 5.86 3.46
C SER A 220 8.23 4.97 4.69
N LEU A 221 7.38 3.95 4.64
CA LEU A 221 7.29 2.92 5.68
C LEU A 221 8.23 1.73 5.41
N GLY A 222 8.89 1.68 4.25
CA GLY A 222 9.74 0.55 3.84
C GLY A 222 8.96 -0.71 3.49
N ASN A 223 9.69 -1.82 3.35
CA ASN A 223 9.13 -3.14 3.05
C ASN A 223 8.49 -3.77 4.28
N PHE A 224 7.23 -4.17 4.21
CA PHE A 224 6.55 -4.78 5.35
C PHE A 224 6.45 -6.32 5.21
N CYS A 225 5.62 -6.82 4.29
CA CYS A 225 5.52 -8.25 3.99
C CYS A 225 5.93 -8.47 2.53
N PHE A 226 7.24 -8.48 2.28
CA PHE A 226 7.79 -8.30 0.96
C PHE A 226 8.44 -9.56 0.41
N GLY A 227 7.76 -10.22 -0.55
CA GLY A 227 8.26 -11.40 -1.26
C GLY A 227 9.07 -11.11 -2.53
N GLY A 228 9.22 -9.83 -2.91
CA GLY A 228 9.92 -9.42 -4.13
C GLY A 228 11.44 -9.61 -4.07
N ASN A 229 12.02 -9.68 -2.87
CA ASN A 229 13.44 -9.93 -2.64
C ASN A 229 13.64 -10.86 -1.44
N THR A 230 14.37 -11.96 -1.62
CA THR A 230 14.60 -12.95 -0.56
C THR A 230 15.65 -12.52 0.49
N ASN A 231 16.43 -11.50 0.19
CA ASN A 231 17.43 -10.94 1.12
C ASN A 231 17.73 -9.47 0.80
N PRO A 232 16.79 -8.55 1.10
CA PRO A 232 17.04 -7.12 0.93
C PRO A 232 18.20 -6.64 1.81
N ASP A 233 18.91 -5.63 1.35
CA ASP A 233 20.03 -5.02 2.09
C ASP A 233 19.51 -4.34 3.37
N ASP A 234 18.40 -3.61 3.26
CA ASP A 234 17.66 -3.06 4.39
C ASP A 234 16.45 -3.95 4.71
N LYS A 235 16.27 -4.24 5.99
CA LYS A 235 15.16 -5.06 6.52
C LYS A 235 14.30 -4.31 7.52
N ASP A 236 14.59 -3.02 7.72
CA ASP A 236 13.80 -2.19 8.60
C ASP A 236 12.48 -1.82 7.93
N CYS A 237 11.43 -1.84 8.72
CA CYS A 237 10.11 -1.36 8.31
C CYS A 237 9.49 -0.55 9.46
N LEU A 238 8.64 0.38 9.11
CA LEU A 238 7.92 1.21 10.05
C LEU A 238 6.43 0.86 10.02
N ILE A 239 5.85 0.63 11.20
CA ILE A 239 4.40 0.64 11.40
C ILE A 239 4.05 1.99 12.03
N PHE A 240 3.27 2.80 11.32
CA PHE A 240 2.83 4.10 11.78
C PHE A 240 1.41 4.03 12.34
N GLN A 241 1.22 4.51 13.56
CA GLN A 241 -0.10 4.57 14.19
C GLN A 241 -0.45 6.02 14.55
N GLN A 242 -1.66 6.43 14.23
CA GLN A 242 -2.19 7.73 14.60
C GLN A 242 -3.62 7.63 15.10
N THR A 243 -3.90 8.27 16.23
CA THR A 243 -5.26 8.47 16.71
C THR A 243 -5.77 9.83 16.21
N PHE A 244 -6.96 9.80 15.63
CA PHE A 244 -7.69 11.01 15.22
C PHE A 244 -8.83 11.29 16.20
N THR A 245 -9.03 12.56 16.49
CA THR A 245 -10.21 13.04 17.20
C THR A 245 -11.01 13.89 16.21
N VAL A 246 -12.23 13.46 15.91
CA VAL A 246 -13.11 14.05 14.90
C VAL A 246 -14.33 14.68 15.60
#